data_cab10f018e4e0d9f7989399c4dff8415
#
_entry.id   cab10f018e4e0d9f7989399c4dff8415
#
_cell.length_a   1.000
_cell.length_b   1.000
_cell.length_c   1.000
_cell.angle_alpha   90.00
_cell.angle_beta   90.00
_cell.angle_gamma   90.00
#
_symmetry.space_group_name_H-M   'P 1'
#
loop_
_entity.id
_entity.type
_entity.pdbx_description
1 polymer ?
#
loop_
_entity_poly.entity_id
_entity_poly.type
_entity_poly.pdbx_seq_one_letter_code
_entity_poly.pdbx_strand_id
1 'polypeptide(L)'
;KPLEELHQSILNDELDMLICPPSVLSYFVDMNSQLRVERMVSVAEVLEATDRKKIEAHFGITLHQFYSSTEGEIGATCEYGKLHLNEGIMVVQKEWIDQEKGWYHPIITDFRRKTQPIIRYKLNDILVAAKEPCPCGDAREVIDSVMGRSDDMFHLTKHDGTTELVVPDLIRRAIMQMSDKITDYIAIQKSVNHVEIQLKPDNIESLSMIGFDNLWQSKGIQSPQIDVKSYTHIPSTTKLRRIYRDFK
;
A
#
# COMPACT_ATOMS: atom_id res chain seq x y z
N LYS A 1 14.48 13.44 -14.41
CA LYS A 1 15.52 13.99 -13.52
C LYS A 1 15.76 12.98 -12.39
N PRO A 2 17.00 12.78 -11.92
CA PRO A 2 17.26 12.06 -10.68
C PRO A 2 16.47 12.68 -9.51
N LEU A 3 16.16 11.90 -8.48
CA LEU A 3 15.38 12.41 -7.32
C LEU A 3 16.11 13.50 -6.57
N GLU A 4 17.43 13.44 -6.50
CA GLU A 4 18.27 14.47 -5.89
C GLU A 4 18.12 15.83 -6.59
N GLU A 5 18.15 15.84 -7.92
CA GLU A 5 17.95 17.07 -8.70
C GLU A 5 16.53 17.61 -8.55
N LEU A 6 15.53 16.72 -8.51
CA LEU A 6 14.14 17.08 -8.26
C LEU A 6 13.99 17.69 -6.86
N HIS A 7 14.59 17.06 -5.85
CA HIS A 7 14.55 17.53 -4.46
C HIS A 7 15.18 18.93 -4.35
N GLN A 8 16.35 19.16 -4.96
CA GLN A 8 16.99 20.48 -4.96
C GLN A 8 16.14 21.53 -5.68
N SER A 9 15.49 21.17 -6.78
CA SER A 9 14.57 22.07 -7.48
C SER A 9 13.38 22.47 -6.58
N ILE A 10 12.78 21.49 -5.90
CA ILE A 10 11.63 21.70 -5.01
C ILE A 10 12.01 22.56 -3.79
N LEU A 11 13.20 22.39 -3.23
CA LEU A 11 13.67 23.21 -2.10
C LEU A 11 13.82 24.70 -2.42
N ASN A 12 14.07 25.03 -3.70
CA ASN A 12 14.23 26.39 -4.18
C ASN A 12 12.89 27.06 -4.56
N ASP A 13 11.81 26.28 -4.64
CA ASP A 13 10.49 26.77 -5.00
C ASP A 13 9.64 26.98 -3.74
N GLU A 14 8.84 28.05 -3.72
CA GLU A 14 7.82 28.27 -2.70
C GLU A 14 6.58 27.45 -3.06
N LEU A 15 6.46 26.24 -2.48
CA LEU A 15 5.35 25.33 -2.74
C LEU A 15 4.38 25.28 -1.57
N ASP A 16 3.09 25.50 -1.86
CA ASP A 16 2.01 25.31 -0.88
C ASP A 16 1.69 23.83 -0.71
N MET A 17 1.79 23.05 -1.79
CA MET A 17 1.38 21.63 -1.80
C MET A 17 2.37 20.75 -2.56
N LEU A 18 2.66 19.57 -2.00
CA LEU A 18 3.40 18.52 -2.66
C LEU A 18 2.53 17.27 -2.83
N ILE A 19 2.40 16.81 -4.09
CA ILE A 19 1.68 15.58 -4.43
C ILE A 19 2.66 14.61 -5.08
N CYS A 20 2.95 13.48 -4.43
CA CYS A 20 3.84 12.46 -4.97
C CYS A 20 3.63 11.09 -4.31
N PRO A 21 4.23 10.01 -4.86
CA PRO A 21 4.15 8.68 -4.26
C PRO A 21 4.77 8.63 -2.85
N PRO A 22 4.27 7.76 -1.95
CA PRO A 22 4.85 7.60 -0.61
C PRO A 22 6.30 7.14 -0.63
N SER A 23 6.73 6.37 -1.64
CA SER A 23 8.13 5.99 -1.82
C SER A 23 9.05 7.20 -2.03
N VAL A 24 8.60 8.22 -2.75
CA VAL A 24 9.33 9.49 -2.96
C VAL A 24 9.36 10.32 -1.67
N LEU A 25 8.24 10.41 -0.95
CA LEU A 25 8.20 11.09 0.36
C LEU A 25 9.12 10.42 1.37
N SER A 26 9.13 9.09 1.43
CA SER A 26 10.04 8.32 2.28
C SER A 26 11.50 8.56 1.93
N TYR A 27 11.82 8.65 0.63
CA TYR A 27 13.16 9.00 0.17
C TYR A 27 13.59 10.40 0.65
N PHE A 28 12.69 11.39 0.61
CA PHE A 28 12.97 12.73 1.14
C PHE A 28 13.21 12.73 2.65
N VAL A 29 12.49 11.88 3.40
CA VAL A 29 12.79 11.65 4.83
C VAL A 29 14.18 11.08 5.03
N ASP A 30 14.57 10.06 4.24
CA ASP A 30 15.90 9.43 4.33
C ASP A 30 17.04 10.42 4.00
N MET A 31 16.79 11.40 3.14
CA MET A 31 17.70 12.51 2.84
C MET A 31 17.69 13.60 3.91
N ASN A 32 16.93 13.46 4.99
CA ASN A 32 16.71 14.50 6.00
C ASN A 32 16.27 15.84 5.40
N SER A 33 15.33 15.81 4.49
CA SER A 33 14.82 16.96 3.76
C SER A 33 14.26 18.03 4.70
N GLN A 34 14.62 19.28 4.46
CA GLN A 34 14.09 20.45 5.18
C GLN A 34 12.93 21.11 4.41
N LEU A 35 12.30 20.38 3.50
CA LEU A 35 11.15 20.86 2.73
C LEU A 35 10.02 21.28 3.67
N ARG A 36 9.44 22.45 3.37
CA ARG A 36 8.28 22.98 4.09
C ARG A 36 7.17 23.24 3.09
N VAL A 37 6.04 22.61 3.31
CA VAL A 37 4.81 22.79 2.51
C VAL A 37 3.63 22.83 3.47
N GLU A 38 2.55 23.48 3.09
CA GLU A 38 1.32 23.50 3.90
C GLU A 38 0.59 22.15 3.85
N ARG A 39 0.74 21.42 2.73
CA ARG A 39 0.03 20.16 2.51
C ARG A 39 0.85 19.14 1.72
N MET A 40 0.87 17.91 2.21
CA MET A 40 1.40 16.75 1.47
C MET A 40 0.29 15.76 1.14
N VAL A 41 0.30 15.25 -0.10
CA VAL A 41 -0.69 14.27 -0.57
C VAL A 41 0.02 13.08 -1.19
N SER A 42 -0.22 11.91 -0.64
CA SER A 42 0.25 10.63 -1.16
C SER A 42 -0.66 10.14 -2.29
N VAL A 43 -0.08 9.71 -3.41
CA VAL A 43 -0.78 9.21 -4.58
C VAL A 43 -0.10 7.99 -5.20
N ALA A 44 -0.80 7.31 -6.07
CA ALA A 44 -0.29 6.31 -7.02
C ALA A 44 0.20 4.98 -6.43
N GLU A 45 0.63 4.92 -5.21
CA GLU A 45 1.12 3.72 -4.52
C GLU A 45 0.32 3.48 -3.23
N VAL A 46 0.39 2.26 -2.69
CA VAL A 46 -0.20 1.96 -1.38
C VAL A 46 0.57 2.72 -0.31
N LEU A 47 -0.14 3.51 0.49
CA LEU A 47 0.43 4.20 1.65
C LEU A 47 0.34 3.27 2.87
N GLU A 48 1.47 2.71 3.27
CA GLU A 48 1.55 1.88 4.45
C GLU A 48 1.54 2.70 5.75
N ALA A 49 1.04 2.11 6.84
CA ALA A 49 0.97 2.80 8.14
C ALA A 49 2.36 3.19 8.67
N THR A 50 3.38 2.41 8.35
CA THR A 50 4.79 2.70 8.69
C THR A 50 5.31 3.91 7.93
N ASP A 51 5.05 3.98 6.61
CA ASP A 51 5.44 5.13 5.79
C ASP A 51 4.73 6.40 6.24
N ARG A 52 3.41 6.30 6.48
CA ARG A 52 2.64 7.44 7.01
C ARG A 52 3.26 7.99 8.28
N LYS A 53 3.51 7.12 9.28
CA LYS A 53 4.11 7.53 10.55
C LYS A 53 5.49 8.18 10.37
N LYS A 54 6.34 7.58 9.54
CA LYS A 54 7.68 8.07 9.24
C LYS A 54 7.63 9.47 8.61
N ILE A 55 6.78 9.66 7.60
CA ILE A 55 6.64 10.90 6.85
C ILE A 55 6.04 11.99 7.76
N GLU A 56 4.93 11.70 8.45
CA GLU A 56 4.26 12.65 9.34
C GLU A 56 5.17 13.09 10.50
N ALA A 57 5.95 12.15 11.08
CA ALA A 57 6.90 12.47 12.15
C ALA A 57 8.03 13.39 11.68
N HIS A 58 8.52 13.21 10.45
CA HIS A 58 9.62 14.01 9.91
C HIS A 58 9.18 15.43 9.53
N PHE A 59 8.04 15.55 8.81
CA PHE A 59 7.58 16.84 8.28
C PHE A 59 6.67 17.60 9.24
N GLY A 60 6.16 16.96 10.30
CA GLY A 60 5.30 17.60 11.30
C GLY A 60 3.90 17.96 10.80
N ILE A 61 3.41 17.32 9.75
CA ILE A 61 2.12 17.57 9.12
C ILE A 61 1.30 16.30 8.95
N THR A 62 -0.01 16.42 8.83
CA THR A 62 -0.88 15.30 8.44
C THR A 62 -0.66 14.95 6.96
N LEU A 63 -0.33 13.69 6.68
CA LEU A 63 -0.20 13.20 5.31
C LEU A 63 -1.58 12.84 4.76
N HIS A 64 -2.01 13.60 3.76
CA HIS A 64 -3.21 13.30 3.01
C HIS A 64 -2.98 12.19 1.99
N GLN A 65 -4.04 11.54 1.56
CA GLN A 65 -4.00 10.50 0.54
C GLN A 65 -5.10 10.74 -0.48
N PHE A 66 -4.77 10.55 -1.73
CA PHE A 66 -5.71 10.54 -2.83
C PHE A 66 -5.70 9.15 -3.48
N TYR A 67 -6.83 8.45 -3.37
CA TYR A 67 -7.01 7.12 -3.95
C TYR A 67 -7.69 7.26 -5.30
N SER A 68 -6.93 7.04 -6.36
CA SER A 68 -7.38 7.14 -7.74
C SER A 68 -6.85 5.98 -8.58
N SER A 69 -7.60 5.65 -9.61
CA SER A 69 -7.21 4.73 -10.67
C SER A 69 -7.54 5.35 -12.04
N THR A 70 -7.20 4.67 -13.11
CA THR A 70 -7.62 5.07 -14.48
C THR A 70 -9.14 5.15 -14.59
N GLU A 71 -9.84 4.34 -13.82
CA GLU A 71 -11.30 4.21 -13.81
C GLU A 71 -12.01 5.34 -13.05
N GLY A 72 -11.33 6.02 -12.11
CA GLY A 72 -11.96 7.12 -11.37
C GLY A 72 -11.17 7.64 -10.19
N GLU A 73 -11.69 8.74 -9.63
CA GLU A 73 -11.24 9.34 -8.37
C GLU A 73 -12.03 8.72 -7.23
N ILE A 74 -11.50 7.64 -6.65
CA ILE A 74 -12.27 6.72 -5.80
C ILE A 74 -12.42 7.26 -4.39
N GLY A 75 -11.40 7.96 -3.86
CA GLY A 75 -11.45 8.51 -2.51
C GLY A 75 -10.36 9.53 -2.21
N ALA A 76 -10.60 10.31 -1.18
CA ALA A 76 -9.66 11.31 -0.66
C ALA A 76 -9.76 11.40 0.87
N THR A 77 -8.66 11.79 1.52
CA THR A 77 -8.65 11.96 2.98
C THR A 77 -9.30 13.29 3.39
N CYS A 78 -10.02 13.25 4.52
CA CYS A 78 -10.48 14.43 5.23
C CYS A 78 -9.35 15.09 6.05
N GLU A 79 -9.65 16.14 6.81
CA GLU A 79 -8.70 16.84 7.70
C GLU A 79 -8.07 15.92 8.77
N TYR A 80 -8.75 14.84 9.16
CA TYR A 80 -8.22 13.84 10.10
C TYR A 80 -7.36 12.77 9.41
N GLY A 81 -7.04 12.91 8.11
CA GLY A 81 -6.27 11.94 7.36
C GLY A 81 -6.98 10.61 7.10
N LYS A 82 -8.31 10.53 7.35
CA LYS A 82 -9.13 9.34 7.06
C LYS A 82 -9.60 9.35 5.62
N LEU A 83 -9.44 8.21 4.93
CA LEU A 83 -9.78 8.06 3.52
C LEU A 83 -11.28 7.82 3.35
N HIS A 84 -11.98 8.76 2.75
CA HIS A 84 -13.42 8.66 2.41
C HIS A 84 -13.61 8.29 0.95
N LEU A 85 -14.61 7.44 0.66
CA LEU A 85 -15.06 7.18 -0.71
C LEU A 85 -15.68 8.43 -1.32
N ASN A 86 -15.49 8.63 -2.63
CA ASN A 86 -15.99 9.82 -3.32
C ASN A 86 -17.45 9.65 -3.79
N GLU A 87 -18.34 9.34 -2.85
CA GLU A 87 -19.76 9.03 -3.11
C GLU A 87 -20.58 10.19 -3.67
N GLY A 88 -20.01 11.41 -3.67
CA GLY A 88 -20.60 12.56 -4.35
C GLY A 88 -20.59 12.48 -5.89
N ILE A 89 -19.75 11.63 -6.46
CA ILE A 89 -19.55 11.51 -7.91
C ILE A 89 -19.62 10.06 -8.41
N MET A 90 -19.64 9.08 -7.53
CA MET A 90 -19.73 7.66 -7.90
C MET A 90 -20.51 6.87 -6.87
N VAL A 91 -21.01 5.71 -7.30
CA VAL A 91 -21.45 4.64 -6.39
C VAL A 91 -20.34 3.61 -6.27
N VAL A 92 -20.07 3.19 -5.05
CA VAL A 92 -19.17 2.07 -4.76
C VAL A 92 -19.96 0.95 -4.11
N GLN A 93 -20.10 -0.16 -4.83
CA GLN A 93 -20.70 -1.39 -4.33
C GLN A 93 -19.60 -2.31 -3.80
N LYS A 94 -19.89 -3.08 -2.75
CA LYS A 94 -18.91 -4.00 -2.14
C LYS A 94 -19.16 -5.43 -2.59
N GLU A 95 -18.14 -6.04 -3.20
CA GLU A 95 -18.09 -7.48 -3.34
C GLU A 95 -17.22 -8.03 -2.20
N TRP A 96 -17.87 -8.55 -1.17
CA TRP A 96 -17.19 -9.01 0.04
C TRP A 96 -16.30 -10.23 -0.24
N ILE A 97 -15.04 -10.13 0.17
CA ILE A 97 -14.09 -11.23 0.26
C ILE A 97 -14.22 -11.89 1.64
N ASP A 98 -14.26 -11.06 2.69
CA ASP A 98 -14.41 -11.45 4.09
C ASP A 98 -15.14 -10.32 4.84
N GLN A 99 -16.41 -10.50 5.10
CA GLN A 99 -17.25 -9.48 5.70
C GLN A 99 -16.91 -9.22 7.18
N GLU A 100 -16.45 -10.23 7.90
CA GLU A 100 -16.06 -10.06 9.32
C GLU A 100 -14.81 -9.20 9.46
N LYS A 101 -13.86 -9.35 8.52
CA LYS A 101 -12.66 -8.52 8.44
C LYS A 101 -12.88 -7.19 7.71
N GLY A 102 -14.03 -6.99 7.08
CA GLY A 102 -14.34 -5.81 6.29
C GLY A 102 -13.65 -5.75 4.93
N TRP A 103 -13.19 -6.89 4.37
CA TRP A 103 -12.43 -6.95 3.12
C TRP A 103 -13.35 -7.08 1.91
N TYR A 104 -13.18 -6.22 0.91
CA TYR A 104 -14.00 -6.26 -0.28
C TYR A 104 -13.27 -5.75 -1.53
N HIS A 105 -13.76 -6.18 -2.71
CA HIS A 105 -13.48 -5.54 -3.98
C HIS A 105 -14.48 -4.42 -4.22
N PRO A 106 -14.05 -3.20 -4.56
CA PRO A 106 -14.97 -2.14 -4.96
C PRO A 106 -15.49 -2.38 -6.39
N ILE A 107 -16.81 -2.26 -6.57
CA ILE A 107 -17.47 -2.21 -7.88
C ILE A 107 -17.96 -0.78 -8.05
N ILE A 108 -17.36 -0.04 -8.97
CA ILE A 108 -17.61 1.40 -9.14
C ILE A 108 -18.53 1.71 -10.32
N THR A 109 -19.33 2.77 -10.15
CA THR A 109 -20.08 3.44 -11.22
C THR A 109 -19.82 4.94 -11.12
N ASP A 110 -19.11 5.53 -12.08
CA ASP A 110 -18.78 6.97 -12.10
C ASP A 110 -19.83 7.73 -12.93
N PHE A 111 -20.50 8.70 -12.32
CA PHE A 111 -21.57 9.49 -12.96
C PHE A 111 -21.06 10.61 -13.86
N ARG A 112 -19.80 11.01 -13.74
CA ARG A 112 -19.20 12.10 -14.51
C ARG A 112 -18.70 11.66 -15.88
N ARG A 113 -18.34 10.38 -16.04
CA ARG A 113 -17.72 9.85 -17.25
C ARG A 113 -18.78 9.56 -18.31
N LYS A 114 -18.87 10.44 -19.32
CA LYS A 114 -19.82 10.31 -20.44
C LYS A 114 -19.20 9.71 -21.69
N THR A 115 -17.93 10.00 -21.97
CA THR A 115 -17.24 9.53 -23.17
C THR A 115 -16.83 8.07 -23.06
N GLN A 116 -16.35 7.66 -21.89
CA GLN A 116 -16.05 6.27 -21.56
C GLN A 116 -16.73 5.94 -20.24
N PRO A 117 -18.00 5.51 -20.29
CA PRO A 117 -18.75 5.21 -19.06
C PRO A 117 -18.09 4.09 -18.26
N ILE A 118 -17.98 4.28 -16.97
CA ILE A 118 -17.58 3.27 -15.98
C ILE A 118 -18.84 2.90 -15.23
N ILE A 119 -19.40 1.72 -15.53
CA ILE A 119 -20.65 1.24 -14.94
C ILE A 119 -20.43 -0.14 -14.38
N ARG A 120 -20.62 -0.31 -13.05
CA ARG A 120 -20.43 -1.57 -12.32
C ARG A 120 -19.09 -2.24 -12.63
N TYR A 121 -18.04 -1.43 -12.75
CA TYR A 121 -16.69 -1.91 -13.03
C TYR A 121 -16.05 -2.40 -11.74
N LYS A 122 -15.70 -3.69 -11.68
CA LYS A 122 -14.99 -4.28 -10.54
C LYS A 122 -13.51 -3.93 -10.64
N LEU A 123 -13.01 -3.26 -9.60
CA LEU A 123 -11.58 -3.05 -9.44
C LEU A 123 -10.92 -4.31 -8.85
N ASN A 124 -9.65 -4.48 -9.15
CA ASN A 124 -8.84 -5.56 -8.57
C ASN A 124 -8.18 -5.16 -7.23
N ASP A 125 -8.45 -3.97 -6.72
CA ASP A 125 -8.01 -3.54 -5.40
C ASP A 125 -8.80 -4.25 -4.30
N ILE A 126 -8.15 -4.45 -3.14
CA ILE A 126 -8.77 -4.96 -1.93
C ILE A 126 -8.80 -3.82 -0.92
N LEU A 127 -9.99 -3.44 -0.52
CA LEU A 127 -10.23 -2.39 0.47
C LEU A 127 -10.66 -2.99 1.79
N VAL A 128 -10.36 -2.27 2.87
CA VAL A 128 -10.85 -2.57 4.22
C VAL A 128 -11.84 -1.49 4.63
N ALA A 129 -13.09 -1.87 4.85
CA ALA A 129 -14.10 -0.96 5.39
C ALA A 129 -13.73 -0.56 6.83
N ALA A 130 -13.84 0.72 7.15
CA ALA A 130 -13.68 1.16 8.54
C ALA A 130 -14.84 0.64 9.39
N LYS A 131 -14.54 0.31 10.65
CA LYS A 131 -15.57 -0.15 11.61
C LYS A 131 -16.28 1.01 12.31
N GLU A 132 -15.57 2.13 12.44
CA GLU A 132 -16.05 3.31 13.16
C GLU A 132 -16.23 4.49 12.21
N PRO A 133 -17.22 5.36 12.45
CA PRO A 133 -17.40 6.57 11.67
C PRO A 133 -16.23 7.53 11.87
N CYS A 134 -16.02 8.43 10.89
CA CYS A 134 -14.99 9.44 10.99
C CYS A 134 -15.42 10.59 11.91
N PRO A 135 -14.51 11.11 12.77
CA PRO A 135 -14.82 12.26 13.61
C PRO A 135 -15.06 13.57 12.84
N CYS A 136 -14.72 13.63 11.52
CA CYS A 136 -15.03 14.79 10.68
C CYS A 136 -16.54 15.01 10.45
N GLY A 137 -17.39 14.04 10.75
CA GLY A 137 -18.84 14.11 10.58
C GLY A 137 -19.34 13.95 9.15
N ASP A 138 -18.46 13.72 8.19
CA ASP A 138 -18.83 13.43 6.80
C ASP A 138 -19.54 12.06 6.72
N ALA A 139 -20.70 12.04 6.08
CA ALA A 139 -21.53 10.84 5.94
C ALA A 139 -20.97 9.83 4.92
N ARG A 140 -19.99 10.23 4.10
CA ARG A 140 -19.36 9.34 3.12
C ARG A 140 -18.62 8.21 3.83
N GLU A 141 -18.64 7.05 3.19
CA GLU A 141 -18.00 5.86 3.74
C GLU A 141 -16.49 6.03 3.91
N VAL A 142 -15.97 5.51 5.03
CA VAL A 142 -14.54 5.52 5.35
C VAL A 142 -13.92 4.18 4.99
N ILE A 143 -12.77 4.25 4.32
CA ILE A 143 -11.87 3.11 4.10
C ILE A 143 -10.78 3.17 5.16
N ASP A 144 -10.58 2.07 5.90
CA ASP A 144 -9.49 1.97 6.86
C ASP A 144 -8.14 1.87 6.15
N SER A 145 -8.06 1.04 5.11
CA SER A 145 -6.84 0.85 4.31
C SER A 145 -7.11 0.28 2.91
N VAL A 146 -6.15 0.49 2.02
CA VAL A 146 -6.02 -0.21 0.74
C VAL A 146 -4.95 -1.28 0.93
N MET A 147 -5.35 -2.56 0.87
CA MET A 147 -4.44 -3.69 1.13
C MET A 147 -3.53 -4.04 -0.06
N GLY A 148 -3.80 -3.49 -1.22
CA GLY A 148 -3.15 -3.83 -2.49
C GLY A 148 -4.12 -4.45 -3.48
N ARG A 149 -3.59 -5.16 -4.47
CA ARG A 149 -4.38 -5.77 -5.54
C ARG A 149 -4.55 -7.27 -5.36
N SER A 150 -5.67 -7.80 -5.80
CA SER A 150 -5.89 -9.25 -5.81
C SER A 150 -4.88 -9.99 -6.70
N ASP A 151 -4.39 -9.34 -7.77
CA ASP A 151 -3.34 -9.89 -8.63
C ASP A 151 -1.99 -10.04 -7.91
N ASP A 152 -1.81 -9.33 -6.81
CA ASP A 152 -0.61 -9.35 -5.98
C ASP A 152 -0.70 -10.36 -4.81
N MET A 153 -1.83 -11.06 -4.65
CA MET A 153 -1.95 -12.15 -3.67
C MET A 153 -0.95 -13.26 -3.98
N PHE A 154 -0.33 -13.80 -2.92
CA PHE A 154 0.50 -14.99 -3.06
C PHE A 154 -0.37 -16.25 -3.14
N HIS A 155 -0.05 -17.13 -4.05
CA HIS A 155 -0.68 -18.44 -4.25
C HIS A 155 0.23 -19.51 -3.67
N LEU A 156 -0.04 -19.95 -2.46
CA LEU A 156 0.82 -20.87 -1.74
C LEU A 156 0.17 -22.26 -1.56
N THR A 157 0.96 -23.30 -1.61
CA THR A 157 0.49 -24.68 -1.48
C THR A 157 0.22 -25.02 -0.02
N LYS A 158 -0.97 -25.55 0.29
CA LYS A 158 -1.31 -26.09 1.60
C LYS A 158 -0.85 -27.53 1.76
N HIS A 159 -0.82 -28.02 3.01
CA HIS A 159 -0.47 -29.42 3.31
C HIS A 159 -1.41 -30.44 2.67
N ASP A 160 -2.66 -30.07 2.37
CA ASP A 160 -3.64 -30.90 1.67
C ASP A 160 -3.52 -30.86 0.13
N GLY A 161 -2.52 -30.12 -0.39
CA GLY A 161 -2.27 -29.94 -1.83
C GLY A 161 -3.14 -28.85 -2.49
N THR A 162 -4.06 -28.21 -1.76
CA THR A 162 -4.84 -27.09 -2.27
C THR A 162 -4.04 -25.79 -2.23
N THR A 163 -4.53 -24.74 -2.92
CA THR A 163 -3.88 -23.42 -2.93
C THR A 163 -4.55 -22.50 -1.92
N GLU A 164 -3.75 -21.85 -1.08
CA GLU A 164 -4.17 -20.74 -0.22
C GLU A 164 -3.81 -19.41 -0.87
N LEU A 165 -4.76 -18.48 -0.91
CA LEU A 165 -4.56 -17.10 -1.36
C LEU A 165 -4.19 -16.23 -0.17
N VAL A 166 -2.97 -15.70 -0.16
CA VAL A 166 -2.47 -14.88 0.93
C VAL A 166 -2.41 -13.42 0.47
N VAL A 167 -3.21 -12.58 1.12
CA VAL A 167 -3.28 -11.14 0.82
C VAL A 167 -1.96 -10.44 1.15
N PRO A 168 -1.58 -9.39 0.40
CA PRO A 168 -0.32 -8.68 0.59
C PRO A 168 -0.09 -8.19 2.02
N ASP A 169 -1.12 -7.72 2.73
CA ASP A 169 -0.99 -7.23 4.10
C ASP A 169 -0.50 -8.29 5.11
N LEU A 170 -0.86 -9.56 4.92
CA LEU A 170 -0.37 -10.64 5.78
C LEU A 170 1.13 -10.90 5.55
N ILE A 171 1.58 -10.85 4.31
CA ILE A 171 3.01 -10.96 3.95
C ILE A 171 3.78 -9.78 4.54
N ARG A 172 3.26 -8.56 4.40
CA ARG A 172 3.84 -7.36 5.01
C ARG A 172 4.04 -7.51 6.51
N ARG A 173 2.99 -7.94 7.23
CA ARG A 173 3.05 -8.14 8.69
C ARG A 173 4.10 -9.15 9.08
N ALA A 174 4.22 -10.25 8.34
CA ALA A 174 5.25 -11.25 8.58
C ALA A 174 6.65 -10.68 8.37
N ILE A 175 6.88 -9.89 7.31
CA ILE A 175 8.16 -9.21 7.05
C ILE A 175 8.50 -8.23 8.18
N MET A 176 7.55 -7.39 8.60
CA MET A 176 7.79 -6.41 9.67
C MET A 176 8.07 -7.05 11.04
N GLN A 177 7.73 -8.34 11.22
CA GLN A 177 8.11 -9.11 12.41
C GLN A 177 9.50 -9.77 12.31
N MET A 178 10.15 -9.72 11.14
CA MET A 178 11.51 -10.27 10.99
C MET A 178 12.53 -9.43 11.75
N SER A 179 12.38 -8.11 11.77
CA SER A 179 13.24 -7.18 12.54
C SER A 179 12.59 -5.79 12.62
N ASP A 180 12.78 -5.12 13.76
CA ASP A 180 12.41 -3.72 13.98
C ASP A 180 13.31 -2.72 13.21
N LYS A 181 14.43 -3.20 12.68
CA LYS A 181 15.38 -2.41 11.88
C LYS A 181 14.97 -2.31 10.39
N ILE A 182 13.97 -3.05 9.93
CA ILE A 182 13.51 -3.00 8.53
C ILE A 182 12.85 -1.66 8.25
N THR A 183 13.42 -0.90 7.32
CA THR A 183 12.92 0.43 6.90
C THR A 183 12.18 0.38 5.57
N ASP A 184 12.48 -0.58 4.70
CA ASP A 184 11.76 -0.83 3.45
C ASP A 184 11.98 -2.28 2.99
N TYR A 185 11.12 -2.78 2.09
CA TYR A 185 11.18 -4.15 1.61
C TYR A 185 10.50 -4.33 0.25
N ILE A 186 10.84 -5.42 -0.43
CA ILE A 186 10.07 -5.97 -1.56
C ILE A 186 9.93 -7.47 -1.33
N ALA A 187 8.74 -8.02 -1.54
CA ALA A 187 8.48 -9.46 -1.51
C ALA A 187 7.92 -9.93 -2.85
N ILE A 188 8.59 -10.89 -3.46
CA ILE A 188 8.27 -11.41 -4.79
C ILE A 188 7.99 -12.89 -4.67
N GLN A 189 6.77 -13.31 -4.98
CA GLN A 189 6.53 -14.74 -5.15
C GLN A 189 7.03 -15.19 -6.51
N LYS A 190 8.08 -16.00 -6.53
CA LYS A 190 8.74 -16.52 -7.75
C LYS A 190 8.10 -17.81 -8.27
N SER A 191 7.50 -18.59 -7.36
CA SER A 191 6.71 -19.79 -7.67
C SER A 191 5.78 -20.11 -6.49
N VAL A 192 4.94 -21.13 -6.62
CA VAL A 192 4.04 -21.59 -5.55
C VAL A 192 4.75 -21.99 -4.24
N ASN A 193 6.05 -22.31 -4.31
CA ASN A 193 6.86 -22.75 -3.19
C ASN A 193 8.12 -21.89 -2.97
N HIS A 194 8.21 -20.71 -3.60
CA HIS A 194 9.40 -19.86 -3.51
C HIS A 194 9.05 -18.39 -3.42
N VAL A 195 9.57 -17.71 -2.39
CA VAL A 195 9.42 -16.29 -2.13
C VAL A 195 10.80 -15.65 -2.01
N GLU A 196 11.04 -14.56 -2.73
CA GLU A 196 12.20 -13.69 -2.58
C GLU A 196 11.80 -12.48 -1.76
N ILE A 197 12.59 -12.12 -0.75
CA ILE A 197 12.40 -10.94 0.08
C ILE A 197 13.65 -10.07 -0.01
N GLN A 198 13.48 -8.82 -0.44
CA GLN A 198 14.53 -7.83 -0.45
C GLN A 198 14.31 -6.87 0.72
N LEU A 199 15.34 -6.63 1.53
CA LEU A 199 15.24 -5.83 2.75
C LEU A 199 16.19 -4.63 2.73
N LYS A 200 15.73 -3.53 3.36
CA LYS A 200 16.53 -2.34 3.62
C LYS A 200 16.50 -2.04 5.13
N PRO A 201 17.65 -1.85 5.80
CA PRO A 201 19.00 -2.05 5.29
C PRO A 201 19.32 -3.53 5.02
N ASP A 202 20.32 -3.80 4.19
CA ASP A 202 20.72 -5.15 3.77
C ASP A 202 21.65 -5.87 4.77
N ASN A 203 22.11 -5.16 5.80
CA ASN A 203 23.06 -5.65 6.81
C ASN A 203 22.42 -5.97 8.16
N ILE A 204 21.19 -6.47 8.17
CA ILE A 204 20.52 -6.88 9.41
C ILE A 204 21.13 -8.21 9.88
N GLU A 205 21.80 -8.18 11.04
CA GLU A 205 22.58 -9.32 11.59
C GLU A 205 21.72 -10.54 11.94
N SER A 206 20.46 -10.33 12.35
CA SER A 206 19.55 -11.43 12.67
C SER A 206 18.13 -11.13 12.20
N LEU A 207 17.54 -12.10 11.52
CA LEU A 207 16.16 -12.04 11.04
C LEU A 207 15.35 -13.16 11.71
N SER A 208 14.23 -12.78 12.32
CA SER A 208 13.29 -13.74 12.88
C SER A 208 12.30 -14.22 11.82
N MET A 209 12.12 -15.51 11.69
CA MET A 209 11.10 -16.07 10.77
C MET A 209 9.76 -16.33 11.46
N ILE A 210 9.62 -16.00 12.74
CA ILE A 210 8.43 -16.32 13.55
C ILE A 210 7.13 -15.77 12.96
N GLY A 211 7.18 -14.61 12.31
CA GLY A 211 6.01 -14.02 11.64
C GLY A 211 5.52 -14.87 10.47
N PHE A 212 6.44 -15.38 9.68
CA PHE A 212 6.14 -16.30 8.58
C PHE A 212 5.73 -17.67 9.07
N ASP A 213 6.43 -18.23 10.08
CA ASP A 213 6.08 -19.53 10.64
C ASP A 213 4.65 -19.53 11.21
N ASN A 214 4.28 -18.49 11.95
CA ASN A 214 2.92 -18.30 12.46
C ASN A 214 1.89 -18.16 11.32
N LEU A 215 2.23 -17.41 10.27
CA LEU A 215 1.36 -17.24 9.11
C LEU A 215 1.13 -18.58 8.39
N TRP A 216 2.21 -19.32 8.12
CA TRP A 216 2.12 -20.61 7.43
C TRP A 216 1.33 -21.62 8.25
N GLN A 217 1.61 -21.72 9.54
CA GLN A 217 0.89 -22.63 10.44
C GLN A 217 -0.61 -22.28 10.53
N SER A 218 -0.95 -21.01 10.73
CA SER A 218 -2.34 -20.57 10.88
C SER A 218 -3.20 -20.82 9.63
N LYS A 219 -2.55 -20.88 8.46
CA LYS A 219 -3.20 -21.08 7.17
C LYS A 219 -3.06 -22.51 6.63
N GLY A 220 -2.33 -23.39 7.32
CA GLY A 220 -2.03 -24.75 6.87
C GLY A 220 -1.16 -24.79 5.61
N ILE A 221 -0.30 -23.78 5.40
CA ILE A 221 0.56 -23.65 4.23
C ILE A 221 1.85 -24.46 4.44
N GLN A 222 2.28 -25.17 3.39
CA GLN A 222 3.62 -25.75 3.34
C GLN A 222 4.62 -24.58 3.26
N SER A 223 5.57 -24.55 4.20
CA SER A 223 6.57 -23.47 4.24
C SER A 223 7.31 -23.35 2.91
N PRO A 224 7.14 -22.24 2.16
CA PRO A 224 7.90 -22.04 0.93
C PRO A 224 9.36 -21.76 1.25
N GLN A 225 10.25 -21.96 0.27
CA GLN A 225 11.61 -21.45 0.35
C GLN A 225 11.55 -19.92 0.38
N ILE A 226 12.28 -19.32 1.32
CA ILE A 226 12.42 -17.85 1.42
C ILE A 226 13.88 -17.48 1.19
N ASP A 227 14.15 -16.71 0.13
CA ASP A 227 15.46 -16.13 -0.14
C ASP A 227 15.44 -14.66 0.27
N VAL A 228 16.35 -14.27 1.17
CA VAL A 228 16.52 -12.86 1.56
C VAL A 228 17.68 -12.24 0.79
N LYS A 229 17.45 -11.07 0.17
CA LYS A 229 18.42 -10.33 -0.65
C LYS A 229 18.48 -8.86 -0.26
N SER A 230 19.50 -8.17 -0.78
CA SER A 230 19.61 -6.72 -0.69
C SER A 230 18.51 -6.02 -1.48
N TYR A 231 18.01 -4.91 -0.95
CA TYR A 231 16.99 -4.09 -1.57
C TYR A 231 17.51 -3.37 -2.82
N THR A 232 16.79 -3.48 -3.94
CA THR A 232 17.25 -2.95 -5.25
C THR A 232 16.35 -1.89 -5.87
N HIS A 233 15.17 -1.59 -5.27
CA HIS A 233 14.27 -0.59 -5.84
C HIS A 233 14.85 0.81 -5.76
N ILE A 234 14.79 1.52 -6.91
CA ILE A 234 15.14 2.94 -7.01
C ILE A 234 13.85 3.70 -7.30
N PRO A 235 13.34 4.55 -6.37
CA PRO A 235 12.18 5.41 -6.63
C PRO A 235 12.40 6.26 -7.89
N SER A 236 11.40 6.80 -8.51
CA SER A 236 11.41 7.63 -9.72
C SER A 236 11.46 6.91 -11.07
N THR A 237 11.94 5.69 -11.16
CA THR A 237 12.02 4.98 -12.46
C THR A 237 10.83 4.06 -12.71
N THR A 238 10.31 3.44 -11.64
CA THR A 238 9.17 2.52 -11.68
C THR A 238 8.29 2.72 -10.45
N LYS A 239 6.98 2.49 -10.63
CA LYS A 239 6.03 2.47 -9.51
C LYS A 239 6.43 1.35 -8.54
N LEU A 240 6.54 1.67 -7.26
CA LEU A 240 6.85 0.70 -6.23
C LEU A 240 5.68 -0.28 -6.05
N ARG A 241 5.97 -1.56 -6.26
CA ARG A 241 5.13 -2.68 -5.88
C ARG A 241 5.90 -3.47 -4.84
N ARG A 242 5.54 -3.32 -3.56
CA ARG A 242 6.27 -3.97 -2.47
C ARG A 242 6.02 -5.47 -2.38
N ILE A 243 4.83 -5.90 -2.76
CA ILE A 243 4.45 -7.32 -2.69
C ILE A 243 3.79 -7.66 -4.01
N TYR A 244 4.30 -8.65 -4.72
CA TYR A 244 3.71 -9.09 -5.98
C TYR A 244 4.14 -10.50 -6.37
N ARG A 245 3.39 -11.09 -7.29
CA ARG A 245 3.68 -12.39 -7.89
C ARG A 245 4.31 -12.19 -9.28
N ASP A 246 5.40 -12.92 -9.54
CA ASP A 246 6.20 -12.86 -10.78
C ASP A 246 5.92 -14.07 -11.71
N PHE A 247 4.77 -14.71 -11.54
CA PHE A 247 4.28 -15.80 -12.41
C PHE A 247 2.75 -15.74 -12.49
N LYS A 248 2.18 -16.41 -13.52
CA LYS A 248 0.72 -16.47 -13.75
C LYS A 248 0.08 -17.65 -13.05
#